data_49583022d22d4e5b601a71496093c873
#
_entry.id   49583022d22d4e5b601a71496093c873
#
_cell.length_a   1.000
_cell.length_b   1.000
_cell.length_c   1.000
_cell.angle_alpha   90.00
_cell.angle_beta   90.00
_cell.angle_gamma   90.00
#
_symmetry.space_group_name_H-M   'P 1'
#
loop_
_entity.id
_entity.type
_entity.pdbx_description
1 polymer ?
#
loop_
_entity_poly.entity_id
_entity_poly.type
_entity_poly.pdbx_seq_one_letter_code
_entity_poly.pdbx_strand_id
1 'polypeptide(L)'
;FYVKFDCAKLASVLRVLTNTSRSIGGLSMKGTLENKLGKVSIDSEVIAQYAGSTAVECFGIVGMAAVSMKDGLVKLLKGDSLTRGISVVIDENNLIEIDFHVIISYGVSIAAVADNLIENVKYKVSEFTGFEIKKINIYVEGVRVID
;
A
#
# COMPACT_ATOMS: atom_id res chain seq x y z
N PHE A 1 -8.41 10.92 -10.45
CA PHE A 1 -8.32 11.54 -9.10
C PHE A 1 -7.18 10.92 -8.31
N TYR A 2 -6.28 11.75 -7.87
CA TYR A 2 -5.11 11.39 -7.09
C TYR A 2 -5.28 11.95 -5.67
N VAL A 3 -5.22 11.07 -4.68
CA VAL A 3 -5.19 11.46 -3.26
C VAL A 3 -3.87 10.99 -2.69
N LYS A 4 -3.00 11.91 -2.34
CA LYS A 4 -1.71 11.65 -1.73
C LYS A 4 -1.74 12.12 -0.28
N PHE A 5 -1.59 11.18 0.64
CA PHE A 5 -1.48 11.48 2.06
C PHE A 5 -0.08 11.14 2.56
N ASP A 6 0.52 12.12 3.19
CA ASP A 6 1.84 11.98 3.78
C ASP A 6 1.69 11.69 5.28
N CYS A 7 1.98 10.46 5.69
CA CYS A 7 1.96 10.07 7.10
C CYS A 7 3.13 10.67 7.91
N ALA A 8 3.96 11.49 7.26
CA ALA A 8 5.20 12.03 7.86
C ALA A 8 5.00 13.16 8.86
N LYS A 9 3.78 13.64 9.14
CA LYS A 9 3.56 14.76 10.07
C LYS A 9 3.76 14.42 11.55
N LEU A 10 4.01 13.17 11.91
CA LEU A 10 4.27 12.77 13.30
C LEU A 10 5.69 12.24 13.55
N ALA A 11 6.53 12.18 12.53
CA ALA A 11 7.91 11.69 12.66
C ALA A 11 8.94 12.73 12.23
N SER A 12 8.66 14.02 12.35
CA SER A 12 9.61 15.08 12.02
C SER A 12 10.55 15.41 13.17
N VAL A 13 11.13 14.41 13.81
CA VAL A 13 12.40 14.62 14.55
C VAL A 13 13.20 13.35 14.42
N LEU A 14 14.24 13.43 13.68
CA LEU A 14 15.41 12.58 13.52
C LEU A 14 15.57 11.89 12.16
N ARG A 15 16.50 12.49 11.51
CA ARG A 15 17.51 12.04 10.56
C ARG A 15 17.23 12.24 9.09
N VAL A 16 17.59 13.44 8.71
CA VAL A 16 18.44 13.71 7.55
C VAL A 16 19.77 13.00 7.78
N LEU A 17 20.15 12.16 6.88
CA LEU A 17 21.48 11.95 6.33
C LEU A 17 21.65 10.53 5.81
N THR A 18 21.97 10.54 4.55
CA THR A 18 22.86 9.63 3.82
C THR A 18 22.29 8.37 3.22
N ASN A 19 22.33 8.45 2.02
CA ASN A 19 22.98 7.63 1.00
C ASN A 19 22.07 7.01 -0.03
N THR A 20 22.14 7.67 -1.16
CA THR A 20 21.79 7.18 -2.47
C THR A 20 22.55 5.89 -2.75
N SER A 21 21.87 4.77 -2.80
CA SER A 21 22.32 3.68 -3.63
C SER A 21 21.13 3.10 -4.37
N ARG A 22 21.11 3.42 -5.66
CA ARG A 22 20.30 2.78 -6.66
C ARG A 22 20.59 1.29 -6.65
N SER A 23 19.61 0.44 -6.40
CA SER A 23 19.68 -0.92 -6.91
C SER A 23 18.58 -1.09 -7.95
N ILE A 24 19.05 -1.13 -9.18
CA ILE A 24 18.32 -1.51 -10.37
C ILE A 24 18.25 -3.04 -10.38
N GLY A 25 17.06 -3.58 -10.57
CA GLY A 25 16.87 -5.01 -10.85
C GLY A 25 15.89 -5.66 -9.89
N GLY A 26 14.86 -6.33 -10.43
CA GLY A 26 13.74 -7.00 -9.79
C GLY A 26 14.08 -7.91 -8.61
N LEU A 27 14.59 -7.34 -7.55
CA LEU A 27 14.78 -7.97 -6.26
C LEU A 27 13.52 -7.68 -5.44
N SER A 28 12.82 -8.74 -5.07
CA SER A 28 11.83 -8.71 -4.00
C SER A 28 12.44 -7.98 -2.81
N MET A 29 11.90 -6.80 -2.51
CA MET A 29 12.34 -6.03 -1.35
C MET A 29 11.86 -6.74 -0.09
N LYS A 30 12.78 -7.05 0.81
CA LYS A 30 12.50 -7.76 2.05
C LYS A 30 12.74 -6.84 3.23
N GLY A 31 11.73 -6.70 4.08
CA GLY A 31 11.90 -6.14 5.40
C GLY A 31 12.49 -7.17 6.36
N THR A 32 13.34 -6.75 7.26
CA THR A 32 14.03 -7.64 8.19
C THR A 32 13.93 -7.13 9.61
N LEU A 33 13.48 -8.01 10.51
CA LEU A 33 13.51 -7.80 11.96
C LEU A 33 14.48 -8.78 12.59
N GLU A 34 15.39 -8.28 13.41
CA GLU A 34 16.31 -9.08 14.17
C GLU A 34 16.01 -9.02 15.68
N ASN A 35 16.00 -10.16 16.33
CA ASN A 35 15.92 -10.28 17.77
C ASN A 35 17.00 -11.24 18.30
N LYS A 36 17.08 -11.38 19.63
CA LYS A 36 18.09 -12.25 20.26
C LYS A 36 18.01 -13.73 19.87
N LEU A 37 16.87 -14.17 19.31
CA LEU A 37 16.59 -15.56 18.97
C LEU A 37 16.73 -15.86 17.48
N GLY A 38 16.80 -14.82 16.63
CA GLY A 38 16.92 -15.01 15.19
C GLY A 38 16.49 -13.81 14.37
N LYS A 39 16.27 -14.08 13.10
CA LYS A 39 15.92 -13.07 12.07
C LYS A 39 14.58 -13.41 11.41
N VAL A 40 13.68 -12.44 11.33
CA VAL A 40 12.43 -12.52 10.57
C VAL A 40 12.58 -11.68 9.31
N SER A 41 12.36 -12.29 8.16
CA SER A 41 12.37 -11.62 6.87
C SER A 41 10.98 -11.66 6.25
N ILE A 42 10.41 -10.51 5.92
CA ILE A 42 9.08 -10.37 5.34
C ILE A 42 9.23 -9.83 3.92
N ASP A 43 8.62 -10.54 2.96
CA ASP A 43 8.64 -10.16 1.56
C ASP A 43 7.59 -9.07 1.29
N SER A 44 7.89 -8.13 0.39
CA SER A 44 6.97 -7.07 -0.01
C SER A 44 5.65 -7.61 -0.62
N GLU A 45 5.69 -8.77 -1.26
CA GLU A 45 4.50 -9.42 -1.81
C GLU A 45 3.52 -9.87 -0.72
N VAL A 46 4.03 -10.37 0.41
CA VAL A 46 3.20 -10.75 1.58
C VAL A 46 2.50 -9.52 2.14
N ILE A 47 3.21 -8.39 2.25
CA ILE A 47 2.64 -7.13 2.71
C ILE A 47 1.57 -6.62 1.73
N ALA A 48 1.83 -6.70 0.43
CA ALA A 48 0.87 -6.33 -0.61
C ALA A 48 -0.41 -7.16 -0.55
N GLN A 49 -0.30 -8.46 -0.35
CA GLN A 49 -1.44 -9.35 -0.22
C GLN A 49 -2.29 -9.02 1.03
N TYR A 50 -1.64 -8.80 2.16
CA TYR A 50 -2.32 -8.43 3.39
C TYR A 50 -2.98 -7.05 3.32
N ALA A 51 -2.26 -6.07 2.76
CA ALA A 51 -2.79 -4.72 2.54
C ALA A 51 -3.98 -4.72 1.56
N GLY A 52 -3.92 -5.53 0.51
CA GLY A 52 -5.02 -5.70 -0.45
C GLY A 52 -6.27 -6.31 0.16
N SER A 53 -6.11 -7.34 0.97
CA SER A 53 -7.22 -7.93 1.73
C SER A 53 -7.86 -6.90 2.67
N THR A 54 -7.04 -6.13 3.38
CA THR A 54 -7.53 -5.05 4.24
C THR A 54 -8.27 -3.96 3.45
N ALA A 55 -7.77 -3.62 2.26
CA ALA A 55 -8.37 -2.58 1.42
C ALA A 55 -9.76 -2.96 0.94
N VAL A 56 -9.98 -4.20 0.49
CA VAL A 56 -11.30 -4.64 0.00
C VAL A 56 -12.34 -4.82 1.10
N GLU A 57 -11.92 -4.90 2.35
CA GLU A 57 -12.81 -4.90 3.52
C GLU A 57 -13.31 -3.48 3.86
N CYS A 58 -12.64 -2.43 3.39
CA CYS A 58 -13.01 -1.05 3.68
C CYS A 58 -14.28 -0.65 2.93
N PHE A 59 -15.18 0.05 3.64
CA PHE A 59 -16.40 0.59 3.05
C PHE A 59 -16.10 1.51 1.86
N GLY A 60 -16.86 1.33 0.80
CA GLY A 60 -16.75 2.14 -0.41
C GLY A 60 -15.70 1.65 -1.43
N ILE A 61 -14.88 0.69 -1.08
CA ILE A 61 -13.94 0.05 -2.01
C ILE A 61 -14.65 -1.14 -2.69
N VAL A 62 -14.75 -1.09 -4.01
CA VAL A 62 -15.33 -2.19 -4.81
C VAL A 62 -14.29 -3.27 -5.08
N GLY A 63 -13.05 -2.87 -5.22
CA GLY A 63 -11.92 -3.76 -5.46
C GLY A 63 -10.67 -3.01 -5.90
N MET A 64 -9.65 -3.80 -6.19
CA MET A 64 -8.38 -3.28 -6.70
C MET A 64 -8.43 -3.16 -8.22
N ALA A 65 -7.65 -2.25 -8.77
CA ALA A 65 -7.50 -2.05 -10.21
C ALA A 65 -6.13 -2.51 -10.69
N ALA A 66 -6.08 -3.34 -11.74
CA ALA A 66 -4.85 -3.52 -12.49
C ALA A 66 -4.77 -2.46 -13.58
N VAL A 67 -3.72 -1.67 -13.53
CA VAL A 67 -3.43 -0.71 -14.60
C VAL A 67 -2.48 -1.40 -15.59
N SER A 68 -3.00 -1.74 -16.76
CA SER A 68 -2.15 -2.22 -17.86
C SER A 68 -1.55 -1.02 -18.57
N MET A 69 -0.24 -0.86 -18.44
CA MET A 69 0.47 0.24 -19.09
C MET A 69 0.41 0.19 -20.65
N LYS A 70 0.12 -1.00 -21.21
CA LYS A 70 0.10 -1.19 -22.67
C LYS A 70 -1.23 -0.79 -23.31
N ASP A 71 -2.33 -0.93 -22.59
CA ASP A 71 -3.66 -0.79 -23.20
C ASP A 71 -4.51 0.32 -22.59
N GLY A 72 -4.03 1.00 -21.56
CA GLY A 72 -4.79 2.03 -20.83
C GLY A 72 -6.09 1.53 -20.19
N LEU A 73 -6.29 0.21 -20.16
CA LEU A 73 -7.50 -0.43 -19.64
C LEU A 73 -7.36 -0.69 -18.14
N VAL A 74 -8.32 -0.17 -17.39
CA VAL A 74 -8.45 -0.45 -15.96
C VAL A 74 -9.31 -1.69 -15.77
N LYS A 75 -8.72 -2.74 -15.20
CA LYS A 75 -9.39 -4.00 -14.92
C LYS A 75 -9.62 -4.16 -13.42
N LEU A 76 -10.84 -4.46 -13.03
CA LEU A 76 -11.19 -4.82 -11.65
C LEU A 76 -10.57 -6.17 -11.28
N LEU A 77 -9.78 -6.17 -10.21
CA LEU A 77 -9.17 -7.37 -9.65
C LEU A 77 -9.98 -7.88 -8.46
N LYS A 78 -10.20 -9.19 -8.44
CA LYS A 78 -10.86 -9.90 -7.34
C LYS A 78 -10.03 -11.12 -6.92
N GLY A 79 -10.12 -11.49 -5.65
CA GLY A 79 -9.46 -12.67 -5.11
C GLY A 79 -7.93 -12.62 -5.19
N ASP A 80 -7.32 -13.68 -5.67
CA ASP A 80 -5.86 -13.88 -5.67
C ASP A 80 -5.06 -12.87 -6.52
N SER A 81 -5.76 -12.01 -7.27
CA SER A 81 -5.13 -11.00 -8.12
C SER A 81 -5.00 -9.63 -7.45
N LEU A 82 -5.35 -9.48 -6.18
CA LEU A 82 -5.36 -8.19 -5.47
C LEU A 82 -4.00 -7.50 -5.46
N THR A 83 -2.92 -8.27 -5.40
CA THR A 83 -1.55 -7.75 -5.37
C THR A 83 -1.15 -6.95 -6.61
N ARG A 84 -1.81 -7.19 -7.74
CA ARG A 84 -1.52 -6.47 -9.00
C ARG A 84 -1.92 -5.00 -8.98
N GLY A 85 -2.81 -4.62 -8.08
CA GLY A 85 -3.22 -3.23 -7.87
C GLY A 85 -2.48 -2.54 -6.74
N ILE A 86 -1.45 -3.19 -6.19
CA ILE A 86 -0.71 -2.67 -5.04
C ILE A 86 0.78 -2.74 -5.34
N SER A 87 1.46 -1.65 -5.06
CA SER A 87 2.93 -1.60 -5.06
C SER A 87 3.42 -1.34 -3.64
N VAL A 88 4.30 -2.17 -3.15
CA VAL A 88 4.92 -2.03 -1.83
C VAL A 88 6.42 -1.88 -1.99
N VAL A 89 6.94 -0.80 -1.45
CA VAL A 89 8.37 -0.53 -1.39
C VAL A 89 8.80 -0.51 0.06
N ILE A 90 9.85 -1.23 0.39
CA ILE A 90 10.43 -1.28 1.73
C ILE A 90 11.81 -0.63 1.65
N ASP A 91 12.01 0.40 2.45
CA ASP A 91 13.31 1.10 2.56
C ASP A 91 14.29 0.30 3.43
N GLU A 92 15.57 0.61 3.33
CA GLU A 92 16.65 0.04 4.15
C GLU A 92 16.42 0.17 5.67
N ASN A 93 15.62 1.15 6.07
CA ASN A 93 15.21 1.39 7.45
C ASN A 93 13.93 0.65 7.87
N ASN A 94 13.46 -0.32 7.06
CA ASN A 94 12.18 -1.02 7.25
C ASN A 94 10.96 -0.08 7.26
N LEU A 95 11.05 1.05 6.58
CA LEU A 95 9.91 1.93 6.35
C LEU A 95 9.17 1.49 5.09
N ILE A 96 7.86 1.39 5.19
CA ILE A 96 7.00 0.90 4.12
C ILE A 96 6.34 2.07 3.39
N GLU A 97 6.42 2.07 2.08
CA GLU A 97 5.61 2.92 1.20
C GLU A 97 4.67 2.02 0.38
N ILE A 98 3.37 2.33 0.37
CA ILE A 98 2.35 1.54 -0.30
C ILE A 98 1.56 2.41 -1.27
N ASP A 99 1.45 1.95 -2.52
CA ASP A 99 0.60 2.54 -3.54
C ASP A 99 -0.59 1.62 -3.81
N PHE A 100 -1.79 2.17 -3.71
CA PHE A 100 -3.04 1.48 -3.99
C PHE A 100 -3.69 2.02 -5.26
N HIS A 101 -4.06 1.12 -6.16
CA HIS A 101 -4.95 1.41 -7.29
C HIS A 101 -6.31 0.79 -7.00
N VAL A 102 -7.32 1.62 -6.77
CA VAL A 102 -8.63 1.19 -6.28
C VAL A 102 -9.77 1.61 -7.20
N ILE A 103 -10.84 0.83 -7.13
CA ILE A 103 -12.14 1.17 -7.74
C ILE A 103 -13.12 1.42 -6.59
N ILE A 104 -13.75 2.58 -6.61
CA ILE A 104 -14.65 3.06 -5.56
C ILE A 104 -16.10 2.93 -6.02
N SER A 105 -17.01 2.72 -5.05
CA SER A 105 -18.45 2.72 -5.28
C SER A 105 -18.96 4.13 -5.61
N TYR A 106 -19.89 4.20 -6.55
CA TYR A 106 -20.60 5.46 -6.84
C TYR A 106 -21.42 5.91 -5.63
N GLY A 107 -21.45 7.21 -5.40
CA GLY A 107 -22.28 7.83 -4.36
C GLY A 107 -21.62 7.94 -2.99
N VAL A 108 -20.37 7.50 -2.83
CA VAL A 108 -19.61 7.67 -1.59
C VAL A 108 -18.65 8.86 -1.68
N SER A 109 -18.28 9.42 -0.55
CA SER A 109 -17.23 10.44 -0.48
C SER A 109 -15.85 9.81 -0.68
N ILE A 110 -15.18 10.14 -1.76
CA ILE A 110 -13.83 9.63 -2.07
C ILE A 110 -12.85 9.97 -0.95
N ALA A 111 -12.92 11.19 -0.41
CA ALA A 111 -12.04 11.60 0.69
C ALA A 111 -12.25 10.76 1.95
N ALA A 112 -13.51 10.53 2.34
CA ALA A 112 -13.82 9.73 3.52
C ALA A 112 -13.39 8.25 3.35
N VAL A 113 -13.56 7.68 2.15
CA VAL A 113 -13.10 6.33 1.83
C VAL A 113 -11.58 6.24 1.89
N ALA A 114 -10.87 7.24 1.34
CA ALA A 114 -9.42 7.29 1.36
C ALA A 114 -8.87 7.41 2.79
N ASP A 115 -9.44 8.29 3.61
CA ASP A 115 -9.04 8.44 5.02
C ASP A 115 -9.24 7.13 5.81
N ASN A 116 -10.39 6.50 5.64
CA ASN A 116 -10.71 5.22 6.27
C ASN A 116 -9.74 4.10 5.82
N LEU A 117 -9.44 4.04 4.53
CA LEU A 117 -8.49 3.07 3.99
C LEU A 117 -7.08 3.27 4.58
N ILE A 118 -6.61 4.51 4.64
CA ILE A 118 -5.28 4.84 5.18
C ILE A 118 -5.18 4.44 6.65
N GLU A 119 -6.16 4.79 7.48
CA GLU A 119 -6.16 4.45 8.89
C GLU A 119 -6.17 2.94 9.12
N ASN A 120 -7.05 2.21 8.43
CA ASN A 120 -7.15 0.75 8.55
C ASN A 120 -5.87 0.05 8.08
N VAL A 121 -5.33 0.43 6.94
CA VAL A 121 -4.11 -0.16 6.40
C VAL A 121 -2.93 0.15 7.30
N LYS A 122 -2.79 1.40 7.73
CA LYS A 122 -1.72 1.80 8.65
C LYS A 122 -1.72 0.97 9.92
N TYR A 123 -2.88 0.84 10.55
CA TYR A 123 -3.02 0.08 11.78
C TYR A 123 -2.73 -1.41 11.58
N LYS A 124 -3.45 -2.06 10.65
CA LYS A 124 -3.36 -3.51 10.45
C LYS A 124 -1.99 -3.94 9.91
N VAL A 125 -1.41 -3.21 8.95
CA VAL A 125 -0.10 -3.57 8.39
C VAL A 125 1.02 -3.35 9.41
N SER A 126 0.99 -2.27 10.17
CA SER A 126 1.99 -2.03 11.22
C SER A 126 1.90 -3.07 12.33
N GLU A 127 0.70 -3.47 12.73
CA GLU A 127 0.49 -4.52 13.73
C GLU A 127 0.96 -5.90 13.21
N PHE A 128 0.66 -6.21 11.97
CA PHE A 128 1.02 -7.49 11.34
C PHE A 128 2.53 -7.63 11.09
N THR A 129 3.19 -6.58 10.61
CA THR A 129 4.60 -6.62 10.22
C THR A 129 5.56 -6.15 11.29
N GLY A 130 5.12 -5.29 12.20
CA GLY A 130 5.99 -4.57 13.12
C GLY A 130 6.79 -3.43 12.47
N PHE A 131 6.54 -3.13 11.20
CA PHE A 131 7.20 -2.05 10.48
C PHE A 131 6.38 -0.77 10.51
N GLU A 132 7.06 0.35 10.40
CA GLU A 132 6.42 1.66 10.28
C GLU A 132 6.07 1.98 8.82
N ILE A 133 4.86 2.51 8.61
CA ILE A 133 4.44 2.98 7.30
C ILE A 133 4.83 4.45 7.16
N LYS A 134 5.68 4.72 6.18
CA LYS A 134 6.14 6.06 5.81
C LYS A 134 5.07 6.80 5.02
N LYS A 135 4.42 6.12 4.09
CA LYS A 135 3.53 6.76 3.13
C LYS A 135 2.54 5.78 2.52
N ILE A 136 1.33 6.24 2.31
CA ILE A 136 0.29 5.54 1.56
C ILE A 136 -0.23 6.48 0.48
N ASN A 137 -0.14 6.06 -0.78
CA ASN A 137 -0.72 6.75 -1.92
C ASN A 137 -1.93 5.96 -2.41
N ILE A 138 -3.01 6.65 -2.74
CA ILE A 138 -4.23 6.05 -3.25
C ILE A 138 -4.56 6.66 -4.61
N TYR A 139 -4.66 5.81 -5.62
CA TYR A 139 -5.05 6.15 -6.97
C TYR A 139 -6.44 5.59 -7.23
N VAL A 140 -7.41 6.47 -7.39
CA VAL A 140 -8.77 6.09 -7.75
C VAL A 140 -8.85 5.97 -9.27
N GLU A 141 -8.84 4.74 -9.76
CA GLU A 141 -8.79 4.44 -11.20
C GLU A 141 -10.17 4.35 -11.84
N GLY A 142 -11.19 4.20 -11.03
CA GLY A 142 -12.56 4.14 -11.53
C GLY A 142 -13.59 4.17 -10.43
N VAL A 143 -14.84 4.42 -10.86
CA VAL A 143 -16.01 4.40 -10.01
C VAL A 143 -17.01 3.43 -10.61
N ARG A 144 -17.63 2.59 -9.78
CA ARG A 144 -18.66 1.66 -10.20
C ARG A 144 -19.94 1.81 -9.40
N VAL A 145 -21.05 1.69 -10.10
CA VAL A 145 -22.36 1.54 -9.48
C VAL A 145 -22.48 0.10 -9.00
N ILE A 146 -22.80 -0.07 -7.72
CA ILE A 146 -23.12 -1.36 -7.13
C ILE A 146 -24.66 -1.39 -7.02
N ASP A 147 -25.25 -2.30 -7.74
CA ASP A 147 -26.68 -2.58 -7.62
C ASP A 147 -26.94 -3.56 -6.47
#